data_a884f535c4e349703399a5c0fa00f212
#
_entry.id   a884f535c4e349703399a5c0fa00f212
#
_cell.length_a   1.000
_cell.length_b   1.000
_cell.length_c   1.000
_cell.angle_alpha   90.00
_cell.angle_beta   90.00
_cell.angle_gamma   90.00
#
_symmetry.space_group_name_H-M   'P 1'
#
loop_
_entity.id
_entity.type
_entity.pdbx_description
1 polymer ?
#
loop_
_entity_poly.entity_id
_entity_poly.type
_entity_poly.pdbx_seq_one_letter_code
_entity_poly.pdbx_strand_id
1 'polypeptide(L)'
;MAGTVMVAISGGVDSAVAALRLIDAGHRVEALHMTNWDEPDGSCPAAEDLEAATGVAGELGIPLHHLNFSDEYRREVFEEMLMECRAGRTPNPDVGCNRRIKFGACLNQARRLGAERLATGHHARLEHSASGTRLLRGKDRNKDQTYFLHAVDGGALGGCVFPVGGLDKEEVRDIAHRRGLPNYARPDSTGICFVGERSFPEFISRHLAMQAGPIVTLGGKHVGEHQGLAAYTIGQRRGLGLGGMRGCGPEPWHVVRKDLSANALVVAQGHDHPLLFSRMITVGRLKWVSGAPDGLPGGTRLSAKTRYRQDDADCEARLLGRDRCLVRFDKPQWAVTPGQYLVFYEGEECLGGGVIERAEA
;
A
#
# COMPACT_ATOMS: atom_id res chain seq x y z
N MET A 1 -19.99 -16.27 26.64
CA MET A 1 -19.36 -14.94 26.77
C MET A 1 -18.88 -14.55 25.37
N ALA A 2 -19.15 -13.34 24.91
CA ALA A 2 -18.60 -12.88 23.64
C ALA A 2 -17.06 -12.88 23.74
N GLY A 3 -16.39 -13.42 22.71
CA GLY A 3 -14.92 -13.49 22.69
C GLY A 3 -14.29 -12.10 22.66
N THR A 4 -13.00 -12.02 23.00
CA THR A 4 -12.25 -10.77 23.00
C THR A 4 -11.92 -10.36 21.57
N VAL A 5 -12.20 -9.11 21.21
CA VAL A 5 -11.73 -8.50 19.94
C VAL A 5 -10.50 -7.66 20.24
N MET A 6 -9.38 -8.00 19.59
CA MET A 6 -8.16 -7.22 19.72
C MET A 6 -8.08 -6.18 18.60
N VAL A 7 -7.85 -4.91 18.93
CA VAL A 7 -7.79 -3.82 17.97
C VAL A 7 -6.35 -3.38 17.77
N ALA A 8 -5.84 -3.45 16.55
CA ALA A 8 -4.53 -2.90 16.20
C ALA A 8 -4.60 -1.37 16.21
N ILE A 9 -4.07 -0.74 17.27
CA ILE A 9 -4.05 0.71 17.47
C ILE A 9 -2.70 1.27 17.05
N SER A 10 -2.71 2.15 16.02
CA SER A 10 -1.52 2.82 15.49
C SER A 10 -1.28 4.22 16.08
N GLY A 11 -2.14 4.68 17.01
CA GLY A 11 -2.17 6.07 17.42
C GLY A 11 -2.97 7.00 16.48
N GLY A 12 -3.36 6.53 15.30
CA GLY A 12 -4.19 7.28 14.35
C GLY A 12 -5.69 7.22 14.68
N VAL A 13 -6.45 8.20 14.16
CA VAL A 13 -7.89 8.37 14.45
C VAL A 13 -8.74 7.19 14.00
N ASP A 14 -8.41 6.56 12.85
CA ASP A 14 -9.20 5.44 12.29
C ASP A 14 -9.20 4.22 13.22
N SER A 15 -8.04 3.86 13.77
CA SER A 15 -7.90 2.74 14.70
C SER A 15 -8.56 3.04 16.06
N ALA A 16 -8.51 4.28 16.53
CA ALA A 16 -9.17 4.71 17.76
C ALA A 16 -10.69 4.62 17.63
N VAL A 17 -11.26 5.12 16.51
CA VAL A 17 -12.71 5.01 16.24
C VAL A 17 -13.13 3.56 16.02
N ALA A 18 -12.27 2.73 15.42
CA ALA A 18 -12.54 1.30 15.28
C ALA A 18 -12.70 0.62 16.65
N ALA A 19 -11.82 0.92 17.62
CA ALA A 19 -11.93 0.43 18.99
C ALA A 19 -13.20 0.93 19.68
N LEU A 20 -13.47 2.23 19.61
CA LEU A 20 -14.64 2.85 20.19
C LEU A 20 -15.94 2.21 19.68
N ARG A 21 -16.08 2.00 18.38
CA ARG A 21 -17.28 1.37 17.80
C ARG A 21 -17.52 -0.05 18.28
N LEU A 22 -16.46 -0.81 18.50
CA LEU A 22 -16.57 -2.17 19.04
C LEU A 22 -17.00 -2.15 20.51
N ILE A 23 -16.48 -1.20 21.30
CA ILE A 23 -16.92 -0.98 22.69
C ILE A 23 -18.40 -0.60 22.73
N ASP A 24 -18.81 0.37 21.89
CA ASP A 24 -20.23 0.80 21.81
C ASP A 24 -21.17 -0.34 21.35
N ALA A 25 -20.65 -1.29 20.56
CA ALA A 25 -21.37 -2.50 20.18
C ALA A 25 -21.37 -3.60 21.26
N GLY A 26 -20.78 -3.36 22.43
CA GLY A 26 -20.77 -4.27 23.58
C GLY A 26 -19.72 -5.38 23.51
N HIS A 27 -18.73 -5.28 22.64
CA HIS A 27 -17.63 -6.24 22.61
C HIS A 27 -16.63 -6.02 23.74
N ARG A 28 -16.02 -7.10 24.23
CA ARG A 28 -14.82 -7.00 25.05
C ARG A 28 -13.66 -6.66 24.13
N VAL A 29 -13.06 -5.47 24.34
CA VAL A 29 -12.00 -4.93 23.48
C VAL A 29 -10.69 -4.84 24.24
N GLU A 30 -9.59 -5.25 23.61
CA GLU A 30 -8.23 -5.02 24.05
C GLU A 30 -7.43 -4.39 22.90
N ALA A 31 -6.52 -3.49 23.19
CA ALA A 31 -5.68 -2.81 22.23
C ALA A 31 -4.37 -3.56 21.99
N LEU A 32 -3.88 -3.55 20.77
CA LEU A 32 -2.55 -4.03 20.41
C LEU A 32 -1.82 -2.96 19.60
N HIS A 33 -0.67 -2.52 20.09
CA HIS A 33 0.23 -1.64 19.33
C HIS A 33 1.41 -2.43 18.75
N MET A 34 1.77 -2.15 17.49
CA MET A 34 2.87 -2.79 16.78
C MET A 34 3.98 -1.79 16.52
N THR A 35 5.19 -2.08 17.02
CA THR A 35 6.42 -1.46 16.51
C THR A 35 6.95 -2.32 15.38
N ASN A 36 7.06 -1.76 14.18
CA ASN A 36 7.52 -2.50 13.00
C ASN A 36 8.86 -1.97 12.45
N TRP A 37 9.34 -0.87 12.98
CA TRP A 37 10.62 -0.31 12.60
C TRP A 37 11.30 0.28 13.83
N ASP A 38 12.55 -0.06 14.00
CA ASP A 38 13.39 0.45 15.08
C ASP A 38 14.71 0.93 14.48
N GLU A 39 15.04 2.18 14.72
CA GLU A 39 16.28 2.80 14.26
C GLU A 39 17.30 2.71 15.39
N PRO A 40 18.56 2.28 15.12
CA PRO A 40 19.60 2.15 16.14
C PRO A 40 19.92 3.49 16.84
N ASP A 41 19.65 4.62 16.20
CA ASP A 41 19.90 5.96 16.72
C ASP A 41 18.73 6.54 17.56
N GLY A 42 17.68 5.77 17.78
CA GLY A 42 16.50 6.18 18.57
C GLY A 42 15.63 7.26 17.92
N SER A 43 15.90 7.66 16.68
CA SER A 43 15.17 8.71 15.94
C SER A 43 13.85 8.22 15.32
N CYS A 44 13.27 7.15 15.86
CA CYS A 44 12.10 6.50 15.28
C CYS A 44 10.79 7.16 15.74
N PRO A 45 9.83 7.42 14.84
CA PRO A 45 8.47 7.86 15.17
C PRO A 45 7.68 6.85 16.03
N ALA A 46 8.17 5.63 16.19
CA ALA A 46 7.50 4.56 16.92
C ALA A 46 7.21 4.89 18.39
N ALA A 47 8.04 5.72 19.02
CA ALA A 47 7.80 6.17 20.40
C ALA A 47 6.58 7.10 20.50
N GLU A 48 6.45 8.05 19.56
CA GLU A 48 5.30 8.96 19.49
C GLU A 48 4.00 8.21 19.14
N ASP A 49 4.09 7.21 18.28
CA ASP A 49 2.96 6.37 17.89
C ASP A 49 2.50 5.49 19.08
N LEU A 50 3.45 4.95 19.85
CA LEU A 50 3.15 4.18 21.06
C LEU A 50 2.54 5.07 22.15
N GLU A 51 3.05 6.29 22.35
CA GLU A 51 2.48 7.26 23.28
C GLU A 51 1.04 7.62 22.90
N ALA A 52 0.79 7.92 21.63
CA ALA A 52 -0.55 8.20 21.13
C ALA A 52 -1.50 6.98 21.28
N ALA A 53 -1.01 5.77 21.02
CA ALA A 53 -1.79 4.54 21.21
C ALA A 53 -2.10 4.32 22.69
N THR A 54 -1.16 4.61 23.59
CA THR A 54 -1.33 4.52 25.05
C THR A 54 -2.37 5.52 25.53
N GLY A 55 -2.32 6.76 25.04
CA GLY A 55 -3.32 7.78 25.36
C GLY A 55 -4.74 7.38 24.93
N VAL A 56 -4.88 6.83 23.71
CA VAL A 56 -6.16 6.32 23.22
C VAL A 56 -6.67 5.14 24.06
N ALA A 57 -5.81 4.17 24.38
CA ALA A 57 -6.21 3.01 25.18
C ALA A 57 -6.62 3.42 26.60
N GLY A 58 -5.91 4.39 27.20
CA GLY A 58 -6.24 4.98 28.50
C GLY A 58 -7.60 5.69 28.49
N GLU A 59 -7.89 6.52 27.47
CA GLU A 59 -9.18 7.20 27.33
C GLU A 59 -10.34 6.22 27.14
N LEU A 60 -10.11 5.14 26.39
CA LEU A 60 -11.11 4.10 26.18
C LEU A 60 -11.22 3.10 27.34
N GLY A 61 -10.33 3.15 28.33
CA GLY A 61 -10.32 2.24 29.49
C GLY A 61 -10.04 0.79 29.11
N ILE A 62 -9.25 0.53 28.05
CA ILE A 62 -8.94 -0.83 27.57
C ILE A 62 -7.46 -1.19 27.77
N PRO A 63 -7.13 -2.47 28.04
CA PRO A 63 -5.74 -2.93 28.11
C PRO A 63 -5.00 -2.71 26.80
N LEU A 64 -3.71 -2.33 26.86
CA LEU A 64 -2.83 -2.20 25.70
C LEU A 64 -1.70 -3.23 25.77
N HIS A 65 -1.60 -4.03 24.70
CA HIS A 65 -0.46 -4.92 24.46
C HIS A 65 0.49 -4.26 23.48
N HIS A 66 1.78 -4.21 23.80
CA HIS A 66 2.80 -3.70 22.90
C HIS A 66 3.66 -4.87 22.38
N LEU A 67 3.76 -4.99 21.05
CA LEU A 67 4.54 -6.03 20.37
C LEU A 67 5.51 -5.40 19.39
N ASN A 68 6.75 -5.92 19.39
CA ASN A 68 7.78 -5.50 18.45
C ASN A 68 7.93 -6.55 17.33
N PHE A 69 7.72 -6.12 16.08
CA PHE A 69 7.85 -6.91 14.87
C PHE A 69 8.96 -6.37 13.95
N SER A 70 9.91 -5.58 14.48
CA SER A 70 10.97 -4.93 13.68
C SER A 70 11.82 -5.94 12.92
N ASP A 71 12.16 -7.07 13.54
CA ASP A 71 12.95 -8.11 12.90
C ASP A 71 12.18 -8.82 11.78
N GLU A 72 10.91 -9.16 12.02
CA GLU A 72 10.04 -9.74 10.99
C GLU A 72 9.82 -8.78 9.84
N TYR A 73 9.55 -7.50 10.13
CA TYR A 73 9.37 -6.49 9.11
C TYR A 73 10.63 -6.30 8.26
N ARG A 74 11.80 -6.22 8.90
CA ARG A 74 13.09 -6.11 8.22
C ARG A 74 13.29 -7.27 7.27
N ARG A 75 13.17 -8.50 7.76
CA ARG A 75 13.40 -9.73 6.99
C ARG A 75 12.37 -9.94 5.88
N GLU A 76 11.07 -9.70 6.14
CA GLU A 76 10.00 -10.14 5.24
C GLU A 76 9.47 -9.04 4.33
N VAL A 77 9.64 -7.78 4.68
CA VAL A 77 9.11 -6.64 3.91
C VAL A 77 10.23 -5.77 3.38
N PHE A 78 11.12 -5.32 4.26
CA PHE A 78 12.13 -4.33 3.93
C PHE A 78 13.21 -4.89 3.00
N GLU A 79 13.74 -6.08 3.27
CA GLU A 79 14.76 -6.72 2.41
C GLU A 79 14.21 -7.00 1.02
N GLU A 80 12.94 -7.45 0.89
CA GLU A 80 12.30 -7.60 -0.41
C GLU A 80 12.19 -6.25 -1.14
N MET A 81 11.81 -5.19 -0.43
CA MET A 81 11.77 -3.84 -0.99
C MET A 81 13.14 -3.41 -1.52
N LEU A 82 14.23 -3.64 -0.76
CA LEU A 82 15.58 -3.31 -1.19
C LEU A 82 16.00 -4.11 -2.44
N MET A 83 15.68 -5.39 -2.51
CA MET A 83 15.97 -6.22 -3.69
C MET A 83 15.25 -5.69 -4.94
N GLU A 84 13.98 -5.32 -4.82
CA GLU A 84 13.20 -4.75 -5.91
C GLU A 84 13.79 -3.40 -6.37
N CYS A 85 14.19 -2.54 -5.43
CA CYS A 85 14.83 -1.26 -5.72
C CYS A 85 16.18 -1.44 -6.44
N ARG A 86 17.02 -2.42 -6.02
CA ARG A 86 18.28 -2.76 -6.71
C ARG A 86 18.04 -3.23 -8.15
N ALA A 87 16.94 -3.93 -8.37
CA ALA A 87 16.53 -4.36 -9.70
C ALA A 87 15.85 -3.24 -10.54
N GLY A 88 15.91 -1.99 -10.09
CA GLY A 88 15.34 -0.82 -10.78
C GLY A 88 13.82 -0.71 -10.70
N ARG A 89 13.15 -1.61 -9.99
CA ARG A 89 11.71 -1.60 -9.81
C ARG A 89 11.29 -0.64 -8.68
N THR A 90 10.02 -0.29 -8.64
CA THR A 90 9.45 0.58 -7.60
C THR A 90 8.46 -0.23 -6.76
N PRO A 91 8.89 -0.90 -5.67
CA PRO A 91 8.02 -1.72 -4.83
C PRO A 91 7.04 -0.88 -4.01
N ASN A 92 6.01 -1.56 -3.48
CA ASN A 92 5.10 -1.00 -2.49
C ASN A 92 5.13 -1.87 -1.23
N PRO A 93 5.87 -1.46 -0.18
CA PRO A 93 6.04 -2.24 1.04
C PRO A 93 4.75 -2.35 1.87
N ASP A 94 3.77 -1.46 1.71
CA ASP A 94 2.53 -1.49 2.50
C ASP A 94 1.71 -2.76 2.24
N VAL A 95 1.73 -3.27 1.00
CA VAL A 95 1.09 -4.55 0.67
C VAL A 95 1.78 -5.71 1.40
N GLY A 96 3.11 -5.73 1.40
CA GLY A 96 3.91 -6.70 2.15
C GLY A 96 3.66 -6.63 3.65
N CYS A 97 3.63 -5.42 4.20
CA CYS A 97 3.34 -5.17 5.62
C CYS A 97 1.94 -5.69 6.02
N ASN A 98 0.90 -5.35 5.25
CA ASN A 98 -0.44 -5.86 5.53
C ASN A 98 -0.47 -7.39 5.49
N ARG A 99 0.08 -8.00 4.44
CA ARG A 99 0.02 -9.44 4.25
C ARG A 99 0.80 -10.23 5.30
N ARG A 100 2.05 -9.82 5.59
CA ARG A 100 2.98 -10.62 6.39
C ARG A 100 3.01 -10.22 7.86
N ILE A 101 2.91 -8.93 8.13
CA ILE A 101 3.02 -8.40 9.49
C ILE A 101 1.62 -8.26 10.11
N LYS A 102 0.75 -7.36 9.60
CA LYS A 102 -0.55 -7.08 10.24
C LYS A 102 -1.47 -8.29 10.24
N PHE A 103 -1.74 -8.87 9.07
CA PHE A 103 -2.64 -10.02 8.92
C PHE A 103 -1.91 -11.37 8.88
N GLY A 104 -0.61 -11.36 9.14
CA GLY A 104 0.24 -12.53 9.37
C GLY A 104 0.68 -12.64 10.82
N ALA A 105 1.87 -12.13 11.13
CA ALA A 105 2.50 -12.26 12.46
C ALA A 105 1.64 -11.66 13.58
N CYS A 106 1.08 -10.45 13.40
CA CYS A 106 0.27 -9.76 14.40
C CYS A 106 -1.05 -10.50 14.65
N LEU A 107 -1.78 -10.93 13.61
CA LEU A 107 -3.00 -11.73 13.74
C LEU A 107 -2.74 -13.03 14.50
N ASN A 108 -1.63 -13.72 14.21
CA ASN A 108 -1.25 -14.93 14.91
C ASN A 108 -0.93 -14.66 16.38
N GLN A 109 -0.28 -13.55 16.69
CA GLN A 109 0.02 -13.19 18.07
C GLN A 109 -1.24 -12.76 18.83
N ALA A 110 -2.16 -12.02 18.19
CA ALA A 110 -3.45 -11.69 18.77
C ALA A 110 -4.25 -12.97 19.16
N ARG A 111 -4.26 -13.98 18.29
CA ARG A 111 -4.87 -15.28 18.59
C ARG A 111 -4.21 -16.00 19.77
N ARG A 112 -2.87 -15.94 19.89
CA ARG A 112 -2.14 -16.51 21.05
C ARG A 112 -2.47 -15.80 22.36
N LEU A 113 -2.77 -14.50 22.30
CA LEU A 113 -3.25 -13.71 23.43
C LEU A 113 -4.74 -13.93 23.74
N GLY A 114 -5.41 -14.82 23.00
CA GLY A 114 -6.80 -15.20 23.25
C GLY A 114 -7.84 -14.37 22.48
N ALA A 115 -7.43 -13.58 21.51
CA ALA A 115 -8.37 -12.85 20.67
C ALA A 115 -9.12 -13.79 19.72
N GLU A 116 -10.43 -13.64 19.65
CA GLU A 116 -11.27 -14.31 18.64
C GLU A 116 -11.12 -13.63 17.28
N ARG A 117 -11.01 -12.30 17.28
CA ARG A 117 -10.86 -11.49 16.05
C ARG A 117 -9.83 -10.38 16.24
N LEU A 118 -9.19 -10.02 15.13
CA LEU A 118 -8.36 -8.83 15.01
C LEU A 118 -9.14 -7.72 14.30
N ALA A 119 -9.29 -6.57 14.94
CA ALA A 119 -9.86 -5.38 14.32
C ALA A 119 -8.78 -4.40 13.91
N THR A 120 -9.02 -3.66 12.84
CA THR A 120 -8.14 -2.57 12.38
C THR A 120 -8.95 -1.39 11.87
N GLY A 121 -8.31 -0.21 11.80
CA GLY A 121 -8.90 1.01 11.23
C GLY A 121 -8.86 1.10 9.71
N HIS A 122 -8.87 -0.02 8.97
CA HIS A 122 -8.86 0.03 7.51
C HIS A 122 -10.21 0.46 6.94
N HIS A 123 -10.18 1.38 5.98
CA HIS A 123 -11.32 1.76 5.14
C HIS A 123 -11.53 0.70 4.05
N ALA A 124 -12.02 -0.45 4.44
CA ALA A 124 -12.43 -1.57 3.62
C ALA A 124 -13.57 -2.30 4.34
N ARG A 125 -14.33 -3.14 3.62
CA ARG A 125 -15.41 -3.93 4.21
C ARG A 125 -15.13 -5.42 4.00
N LEU A 126 -15.58 -6.22 4.95
CA LEU A 126 -15.52 -7.69 4.86
C LEU A 126 -16.95 -8.25 4.84
N GLU A 127 -17.18 -9.18 3.94
CA GLU A 127 -18.40 -9.97 3.91
C GLU A 127 -18.03 -11.43 4.13
N HIS A 128 -18.59 -12.02 5.18
CA HIS A 128 -18.34 -13.41 5.56
C HIS A 128 -19.50 -14.29 5.10
N SER A 129 -19.19 -15.36 4.42
CA SER A 129 -20.16 -16.33 3.95
C SER A 129 -19.67 -17.76 4.17
N ALA A 130 -20.51 -18.74 3.91
CA ALA A 130 -20.12 -20.16 3.95
C ALA A 130 -19.04 -20.51 2.90
N SER A 131 -18.96 -19.74 1.81
CA SER A 131 -17.96 -19.92 0.75
C SER A 131 -16.62 -19.22 1.04
N GLY A 132 -16.53 -18.42 2.10
CA GLY A 132 -15.31 -17.69 2.49
C GLY A 132 -15.54 -16.21 2.81
N THR A 133 -14.46 -15.46 2.83
CA THR A 133 -14.47 -14.03 3.14
C THR A 133 -14.16 -13.21 1.90
N ARG A 134 -15.06 -12.32 1.53
CA ARG A 134 -14.91 -11.36 0.43
C ARG A 134 -14.38 -10.04 0.98
N LEU A 135 -13.45 -9.44 0.26
CA LEU A 135 -12.93 -8.10 0.54
C LEU A 135 -13.66 -7.09 -0.34
N LEU A 136 -14.39 -6.18 0.29
CA LEU A 136 -15.20 -5.17 -0.41
C LEU A 136 -14.60 -3.78 -0.19
N ARG A 137 -14.76 -2.91 -1.19
CA ARG A 137 -14.36 -1.51 -1.12
C ARG A 137 -14.92 -0.82 0.11
N GLY A 138 -14.16 0.11 0.67
CA GLY A 138 -14.65 1.04 1.68
C GLY A 138 -15.77 1.93 1.13
N LYS A 139 -16.64 2.44 2.02
CA LYS A 139 -17.67 3.42 1.68
C LYS A 139 -17.04 4.67 1.07
N ASP A 140 -16.01 5.20 1.72
CA ASP A 140 -15.21 6.32 1.20
C ASP A 140 -14.27 5.83 0.10
N ARG A 141 -14.62 6.14 -1.15
CA ARG A 141 -13.83 5.75 -2.33
C ARG A 141 -12.45 6.41 -2.38
N ASN A 142 -12.30 7.60 -1.78
CA ASN A 142 -11.02 8.31 -1.72
C ASN A 142 -10.06 7.70 -0.70
N LYS A 143 -10.63 6.97 0.29
CA LYS A 143 -9.88 6.30 1.36
C LYS A 143 -9.88 4.78 1.23
N ASP A 144 -10.54 4.22 0.23
CA ASP A 144 -10.60 2.77 0.01
C ASP A 144 -9.20 2.13 0.02
N GLN A 145 -8.96 1.25 0.98
CA GLN A 145 -7.66 0.62 1.22
C GLN A 145 -7.57 -0.82 0.70
N THR A 146 -8.57 -1.29 -0.04
CA THR A 146 -8.56 -2.65 -0.61
C THR A 146 -7.35 -2.90 -1.51
N TYR A 147 -6.84 -1.85 -2.17
CA TYR A 147 -5.60 -1.91 -2.95
C TYR A 147 -4.42 -2.45 -2.14
N PHE A 148 -4.27 -2.05 -0.88
CA PHE A 148 -3.18 -2.51 -0.02
C PHE A 148 -3.47 -3.87 0.65
N LEU A 149 -4.73 -4.30 0.62
CA LEU A 149 -5.20 -5.54 1.25
C LEU A 149 -5.34 -6.70 0.25
N HIS A 150 -5.28 -6.44 -1.05
CA HIS A 150 -5.55 -7.41 -2.11
C HIS A 150 -4.74 -8.71 -2.03
N ALA A 151 -3.57 -8.66 -1.40
CA ALA A 151 -2.67 -9.82 -1.27
C ALA A 151 -2.84 -10.58 0.06
N VAL A 152 -3.76 -10.15 0.92
CA VAL A 152 -4.08 -10.82 2.18
C VAL A 152 -5.00 -12.00 1.88
N ASP A 153 -4.68 -13.16 2.44
CA ASP A 153 -5.46 -14.38 2.27
C ASP A 153 -6.86 -14.26 2.91
N GLY A 154 -7.89 -14.73 2.23
CA GLY A 154 -9.27 -14.68 2.71
C GLY A 154 -9.49 -15.42 4.02
N GLY A 155 -8.74 -16.48 4.28
CA GLY A 155 -8.76 -17.19 5.57
C GLY A 155 -8.21 -16.33 6.72
N ALA A 156 -7.20 -15.52 6.46
CA ALA A 156 -6.70 -14.55 7.44
C ALA A 156 -7.73 -13.44 7.67
N LEU A 157 -8.33 -12.89 6.60
CA LEU A 157 -9.39 -11.88 6.68
C LEU A 157 -10.65 -12.41 7.40
N GLY A 158 -10.91 -13.72 7.35
CA GLY A 158 -12.00 -14.36 8.08
C GLY A 158 -11.93 -14.19 9.60
N GLY A 159 -10.74 -14.01 10.14
CA GLY A 159 -10.50 -13.68 11.55
C GLY A 159 -10.43 -12.17 11.85
N CYS A 160 -10.85 -11.32 10.90
CA CYS A 160 -10.68 -9.86 11.01
C CYS A 160 -12.02 -9.11 10.97
N VAL A 161 -12.01 -7.86 11.43
CA VAL A 161 -13.12 -6.91 11.30
C VAL A 161 -12.56 -5.50 11.00
N PHE A 162 -13.27 -4.74 10.18
CA PHE A 162 -12.93 -3.38 9.79
C PHE A 162 -14.08 -2.42 10.18
N PRO A 163 -14.13 -1.98 11.45
CA PRO A 163 -15.28 -1.25 11.98
C PRO A 163 -15.56 0.08 11.30
N VAL A 164 -14.55 0.71 10.68
CA VAL A 164 -14.69 2.01 10.00
C VAL A 164 -14.94 1.90 8.51
N GLY A 165 -14.93 0.69 7.93
CA GLY A 165 -15.08 0.49 6.48
C GLY A 165 -16.41 0.95 5.89
N GLY A 166 -17.47 1.04 6.72
CA GLY A 166 -18.79 1.58 6.35
C GLY A 166 -18.96 3.06 6.61
N LEU A 167 -17.89 3.81 6.94
CA LEU A 167 -17.90 5.24 7.24
C LEU A 167 -17.06 6.02 6.22
N ASP A 168 -17.46 7.27 5.98
CA ASP A 168 -16.60 8.24 5.31
C ASP A 168 -15.58 8.80 6.31
N LYS A 169 -14.48 9.34 5.81
CA LYS A 169 -13.40 9.86 6.67
C LYS A 169 -13.86 11.02 7.56
N GLU A 170 -14.76 11.85 7.07
CA GLU A 170 -15.37 12.94 7.83
C GLU A 170 -16.20 12.38 8.99
N GLU A 171 -17.03 11.36 8.77
CA GLU A 171 -17.78 10.68 9.82
C GLU A 171 -16.87 10.11 10.91
N VAL A 172 -15.74 9.52 10.53
CA VAL A 172 -14.74 9.01 11.49
C VAL A 172 -14.17 10.14 12.35
N ARG A 173 -13.80 11.28 11.75
CA ARG A 173 -13.30 12.45 12.50
C ARG A 173 -14.37 13.06 13.41
N ASP A 174 -15.61 13.15 12.94
CA ASP A 174 -16.72 13.64 13.74
C ASP A 174 -17.02 12.77 14.94
N ILE A 175 -16.95 11.44 14.78
CA ILE A 175 -17.09 10.49 15.90
C ILE A 175 -15.97 10.73 16.90
N ALA A 176 -14.71 10.79 16.44
CA ALA A 176 -13.56 11.01 17.32
C ALA A 176 -13.66 12.33 18.09
N HIS A 177 -14.03 13.42 17.42
CA HIS A 177 -14.20 14.73 18.04
C HIS A 177 -15.33 14.72 19.08
N ARG A 178 -16.54 14.24 18.75
CA ARG A 178 -17.68 14.18 19.68
C ARG A 178 -17.44 13.31 20.90
N ARG A 179 -16.59 12.28 20.77
CA ARG A 179 -16.23 11.36 21.86
C ARG A 179 -14.99 11.80 22.63
N GLY A 180 -14.40 12.95 22.29
CA GLY A 180 -13.25 13.52 23.00
C GLY A 180 -11.97 12.70 22.85
N LEU A 181 -11.82 11.89 21.76
CA LEU A 181 -10.59 11.12 21.56
C LEU A 181 -9.38 12.04 21.43
N PRO A 182 -8.24 11.78 22.11
CA PRO A 182 -7.12 12.71 22.19
C PRO A 182 -6.44 12.97 20.82
N ASN A 183 -6.61 12.04 19.90
CA ASN A 183 -6.01 12.06 18.57
C ASN A 183 -6.97 12.50 17.43
N TYR A 184 -8.13 13.10 17.74
CA TYR A 184 -9.14 13.48 16.74
C TYR A 184 -8.60 14.42 15.65
N ALA A 185 -7.68 15.31 16.01
CA ALA A 185 -7.06 16.29 15.09
C ALA A 185 -5.78 15.78 14.44
N ARG A 186 -5.29 14.59 14.79
CA ARG A 186 -4.05 14.05 14.24
C ARG A 186 -4.18 13.87 12.71
N PRO A 187 -3.18 14.34 11.92
CA PRO A 187 -3.15 14.11 10.48
C PRO A 187 -3.13 12.61 10.15
N ASP A 188 -3.63 12.25 8.97
CA ASP A 188 -3.47 10.89 8.48
C ASP A 188 -2.00 10.60 8.22
N SER A 189 -1.54 9.39 8.54
CA SER A 189 -0.17 8.97 8.22
C SER A 189 0.06 9.05 6.71
N THR A 190 1.12 9.74 6.32
CA THR A 190 1.58 9.86 4.94
C THR A 190 2.96 9.22 4.82
N GLY A 191 3.28 8.64 3.64
CA GLY A 191 4.55 7.95 3.42
C GLY A 191 4.45 6.43 3.57
N ILE A 192 5.61 5.79 3.77
CA ILE A 192 5.69 4.34 3.99
C ILE A 192 5.28 4.03 5.42
N CYS A 193 4.37 3.07 5.60
CA CYS A 193 3.94 2.62 6.93
C CYS A 193 5.14 2.31 7.82
N PHE A 194 5.16 2.92 9.02
CA PHE A 194 6.18 2.75 10.08
C PHE A 194 7.56 3.39 9.83
N VAL A 195 7.82 3.96 8.65
CA VAL A 195 9.06 4.69 8.34
C VAL A 195 8.90 6.21 8.61
N GLY A 196 7.67 6.69 8.67
CA GLY A 196 7.33 8.08 8.90
C GLY A 196 7.40 8.96 7.65
N GLU A 197 7.39 10.29 7.84
CA GLU A 197 7.32 11.30 6.78
C GLU A 197 8.68 11.62 6.13
N ARG A 198 9.64 10.72 6.20
CA ARG A 198 10.96 10.91 5.56
C ARG A 198 10.82 10.88 4.05
N SER A 199 11.64 11.64 3.35
CA SER A 199 11.70 11.56 1.90
C SER A 199 12.20 10.16 1.49
N PHE A 200 11.50 9.50 0.58
CA PHE A 200 11.90 8.16 0.12
C PHE A 200 13.34 8.09 -0.39
N PRO A 201 13.84 9.07 -1.20
CA PRO A 201 15.24 9.09 -1.63
C PRO A 201 16.24 9.14 -0.47
N GLU A 202 15.97 9.93 0.56
CA GLU A 202 16.83 10.04 1.73
C GLU A 202 16.84 8.75 2.54
N PHE A 203 15.67 8.17 2.76
CA PHE A 203 15.53 6.89 3.46
C PHE A 203 16.28 5.78 2.73
N ILE A 204 16.05 5.63 1.41
CA ILE A 204 16.65 4.53 0.66
C ILE A 204 18.17 4.67 0.52
N SER A 205 18.72 5.91 0.48
CA SER A 205 20.17 6.15 0.39
C SER A 205 20.95 5.67 1.61
N ARG A 206 20.30 5.53 2.77
CA ARG A 206 20.93 4.95 3.98
C ARG A 206 21.09 3.43 3.88
N HIS A 207 20.34 2.78 3.01
CA HIS A 207 20.26 1.31 2.94
C HIS A 207 20.72 0.74 1.58
N LEU A 208 20.85 1.59 0.57
CA LEU A 208 21.37 1.22 -0.75
C LEU A 208 22.52 2.13 -1.15
N ALA A 209 23.58 1.53 -1.67
CA ALA A 209 24.62 2.29 -2.35
C ALA A 209 24.01 2.94 -3.61
N MET A 210 23.78 4.25 -3.53
CA MET A 210 23.20 5.02 -4.62
C MET A 210 24.32 5.47 -5.56
N GLN A 211 24.21 5.13 -6.84
CA GLN A 211 25.15 5.56 -7.88
C GLN A 211 24.52 6.66 -8.71
N ALA A 212 25.11 7.86 -8.65
CA ALA A 212 24.71 8.95 -9.53
C ALA A 212 24.95 8.61 -11.02
N GLY A 213 24.18 9.24 -11.89
CA GLY A 213 24.29 9.02 -13.33
C GLY A 213 23.52 10.07 -14.13
N PRO A 214 23.63 10.02 -15.47
CA PRO A 214 23.02 11.01 -16.32
C PRO A 214 21.50 10.89 -16.40
N ILE A 215 20.83 12.06 -16.44
CA ILE A 215 19.47 12.17 -16.95
C ILE A 215 19.55 12.53 -18.42
N VAL A 216 18.92 11.70 -19.27
CA VAL A 216 19.00 11.86 -20.72
C VAL A 216 17.62 11.94 -21.36
N THR A 217 17.50 12.64 -22.48
CA THR A 217 16.31 12.61 -23.32
C THR A 217 16.26 11.31 -24.13
N LEU A 218 15.16 11.05 -24.84
CA LEU A 218 15.02 9.92 -25.76
C LEU A 218 16.06 9.94 -26.88
N GLY A 219 16.52 11.13 -27.32
CA GLY A 219 17.58 11.29 -28.30
C GLY A 219 19.00 11.20 -27.72
N GLY A 220 19.15 10.83 -26.44
CA GLY A 220 20.45 10.68 -25.79
C GLY A 220 21.09 11.99 -25.34
N LYS A 221 20.40 13.15 -25.47
CA LYS A 221 20.93 14.44 -24.98
C LYS A 221 20.95 14.43 -23.47
N HIS A 222 22.11 14.72 -22.86
CA HIS A 222 22.28 14.90 -21.43
C HIS A 222 21.56 16.19 -20.96
N VAL A 223 20.71 16.06 -19.96
CA VAL A 223 19.87 17.17 -19.45
C VAL A 223 19.99 17.39 -17.94
N GLY A 224 20.69 16.53 -17.21
CA GLY A 224 20.90 16.64 -15.77
C GLY A 224 21.53 15.39 -15.20
N GLU A 225 21.60 15.31 -13.87
CA GLU A 225 22.12 14.16 -13.14
C GLU A 225 21.10 13.66 -12.10
N HIS A 226 20.99 12.35 -11.95
CA HIS A 226 20.22 11.71 -10.90
C HIS A 226 21.13 11.18 -9.80
N GLN A 227 20.60 11.06 -8.58
CA GLN A 227 21.34 10.59 -7.40
C GLN A 227 21.27 9.06 -7.18
N GLY A 228 20.78 8.32 -8.16
CA GLY A 228 20.59 6.88 -8.14
C GLY A 228 19.20 6.48 -8.60
N LEU A 229 19.11 5.50 -9.53
CA LEU A 229 17.87 5.10 -10.21
C LEU A 229 16.79 4.60 -9.24
N ALA A 230 17.16 4.06 -8.08
CA ALA A 230 16.22 3.56 -7.07
C ALA A 230 15.31 4.67 -6.48
N ALA A 231 15.76 5.93 -6.51
CA ALA A 231 15.01 7.08 -6.00
C ALA A 231 13.90 7.58 -6.93
N TYR A 232 13.80 7.02 -8.15
CA TYR A 232 12.90 7.53 -9.18
C TYR A 232 11.85 6.49 -9.57
N THR A 233 10.71 6.98 -10.06
CA THR A 233 9.58 6.18 -10.49
C THR A 233 9.11 6.62 -11.88
N ILE A 234 8.62 5.70 -12.70
CA ILE A 234 8.03 6.03 -14.01
C ILE A 234 6.88 7.02 -13.81
N GLY A 235 6.83 8.07 -14.64
CA GLY A 235 5.87 9.17 -14.53
C GLY A 235 6.26 10.25 -13.51
N GLN A 236 7.32 10.07 -12.73
CA GLN A 236 7.75 11.08 -11.77
C GLN A 236 8.15 12.39 -12.48
N ARG A 237 7.63 13.52 -11.96
CA ARG A 237 7.91 14.88 -12.41
C ARG A 237 8.78 15.64 -11.42
N ARG A 238 8.44 15.53 -10.12
CA ARG A 238 9.11 16.30 -9.06
C ARG A 238 10.45 15.68 -8.70
N GLY A 239 11.40 16.52 -8.28
CA GLY A 239 12.72 16.06 -7.82
C GLY A 239 13.69 15.69 -8.94
N LEU A 240 13.38 16.02 -10.22
CA LEU A 240 14.31 15.82 -11.35
C LEU A 240 15.36 16.95 -11.46
N GLY A 241 15.12 18.10 -10.84
CA GLY A 241 16.00 19.27 -10.98
C GLY A 241 16.04 19.88 -12.39
N LEU A 242 15.09 19.46 -13.27
CA LEU A 242 15.02 19.90 -14.65
C LEU A 242 14.02 21.06 -14.78
N GLY A 243 14.49 22.25 -15.04
CA GLY A 243 13.65 23.42 -15.28
C GLY A 243 14.31 24.42 -16.23
N GLY A 244 13.49 25.10 -17.06
CA GLY A 244 13.94 26.24 -17.85
C GLY A 244 15.10 26.00 -18.83
N MET A 245 15.20 24.81 -19.42
CA MET A 245 16.32 24.45 -20.29
C MET A 245 16.20 25.10 -21.65
N ARG A 246 17.30 25.78 -22.08
CA ARG A 246 17.39 26.44 -23.38
C ARG A 246 17.23 25.43 -24.52
N GLY A 247 16.27 25.69 -25.44
CA GLY A 247 16.00 24.81 -26.58
C GLY A 247 15.08 23.61 -26.28
N CYS A 248 14.46 23.58 -25.10
CA CYS A 248 13.39 22.65 -24.74
C CYS A 248 12.05 23.39 -24.63
N GLY A 249 10.93 22.70 -24.88
CA GLY A 249 9.60 23.26 -24.73
C GLY A 249 9.26 23.60 -23.26
N PRO A 250 8.14 24.29 -23.01
CA PRO A 250 7.72 24.69 -21.67
C PRO A 250 7.13 23.53 -20.85
N GLU A 251 6.88 22.37 -21.48
CA GLU A 251 6.24 21.24 -20.86
C GLU A 251 7.12 20.57 -19.79
N PRO A 252 6.52 20.05 -18.71
CA PRO A 252 7.27 19.39 -17.66
C PRO A 252 7.93 18.10 -18.14
N TRP A 253 9.06 17.79 -17.54
CA TRP A 253 9.76 16.53 -17.75
C TRP A 253 9.16 15.42 -16.88
N HIS A 254 9.04 14.23 -17.48
CA HIS A 254 8.60 13.01 -16.80
C HIS A 254 9.59 11.87 -17.02
N VAL A 255 9.81 11.05 -16.00
CA VAL A 255 10.58 9.81 -16.15
C VAL A 255 9.78 8.83 -17.00
N VAL A 256 10.38 8.36 -18.10
CA VAL A 256 9.76 7.37 -18.99
C VAL A 256 10.43 6.00 -18.91
N ARG A 257 11.70 5.94 -18.51
CA ARG A 257 12.44 4.68 -18.37
C ARG A 257 13.64 4.82 -17.45
N LYS A 258 13.99 3.75 -16.75
CA LYS A 258 15.28 3.56 -16.07
C LYS A 258 16.13 2.63 -16.89
N ASP A 259 17.28 3.08 -17.37
CA ASP A 259 18.26 2.26 -18.07
C ASP A 259 19.31 1.78 -17.07
N LEU A 260 19.16 0.56 -16.59
CA LEU A 260 20.03 -0.02 -15.58
C LEU A 260 21.44 -0.30 -16.13
N SER A 261 21.54 -0.64 -17.40
CA SER A 261 22.82 -0.98 -18.04
C SER A 261 23.72 0.24 -18.22
N ALA A 262 23.12 1.37 -18.57
CA ALA A 262 23.80 2.65 -18.73
C ALA A 262 23.80 3.50 -17.46
N ASN A 263 23.18 3.03 -16.37
CA ASN A 263 22.90 3.83 -15.16
C ASN A 263 22.29 5.19 -15.53
N ALA A 264 21.31 5.24 -16.45
CA ALA A 264 20.74 6.46 -16.96
C ALA A 264 19.23 6.56 -16.70
N LEU A 265 18.77 7.76 -16.32
CA LEU A 265 17.36 8.09 -16.18
C LEU A 265 16.87 8.73 -17.48
N VAL A 266 15.96 8.06 -18.21
CA VAL A 266 15.42 8.58 -19.46
C VAL A 266 14.16 9.39 -19.18
N VAL A 267 14.12 10.61 -19.70
CA VAL A 267 13.01 11.54 -19.52
C VAL A 267 12.44 12.02 -20.86
N ALA A 268 11.15 12.37 -20.84
CA ALA A 268 10.45 13.01 -21.94
C ALA A 268 9.62 14.20 -21.43
N GLN A 269 9.36 15.17 -22.30
CA GLN A 269 8.48 16.30 -22.00
C GLN A 269 7.03 15.97 -22.31
N GLY A 270 6.12 16.55 -21.54
CA GLY A 270 4.67 16.40 -21.66
C GLY A 270 4.12 15.24 -20.87
N HIS A 271 2.97 15.51 -20.21
CA HIS A 271 2.22 14.50 -19.46
C HIS A 271 1.65 13.41 -20.38
N ASP A 272 1.31 13.80 -21.61
CA ASP A 272 0.65 12.93 -22.58
C ASP A 272 1.63 12.24 -23.54
N HIS A 273 2.92 12.20 -23.17
CA HIS A 273 3.93 11.54 -24.00
C HIS A 273 3.62 10.04 -24.15
N PRO A 274 3.61 9.48 -25.40
CA PRO A 274 3.18 8.09 -25.67
C PRO A 274 3.88 7.03 -24.81
N LEU A 275 5.16 7.20 -24.50
CA LEU A 275 5.91 6.26 -23.66
C LEU A 275 5.46 6.20 -22.17
N LEU A 276 4.59 7.11 -21.75
CA LEU A 276 3.97 7.05 -20.43
C LEU A 276 2.72 6.17 -20.40
N PHE A 277 2.24 5.72 -21.54
CA PHE A 277 1.01 4.95 -21.65
C PHE A 277 1.30 3.49 -22.02
N SER A 278 0.64 2.58 -21.33
CA SER A 278 0.74 1.14 -21.58
C SER A 278 -0.63 0.51 -21.62
N ARG A 279 -0.85 -0.40 -22.57
CA ARG A 279 -2.12 -1.11 -22.77
C ARG A 279 -2.03 -2.58 -22.37
N MET A 280 -0.85 -3.18 -22.55
CA MET A 280 -0.58 -4.58 -22.22
C MET A 280 0.31 -4.65 -20.98
N ILE A 281 -0.12 -5.39 -19.95
CA ILE A 281 0.61 -5.48 -18.69
C ILE A 281 0.77 -6.94 -18.31
N THR A 282 2.01 -7.38 -18.08
CA THR A 282 2.29 -8.69 -17.48
C THR A 282 2.38 -8.53 -15.97
N VAL A 283 1.59 -9.33 -15.28
CA VAL A 283 1.50 -9.36 -13.81
C VAL A 283 1.94 -10.73 -13.32
N GLY A 284 2.81 -10.78 -12.34
CA GLY A 284 3.27 -12.01 -11.69
C GLY A 284 2.99 -12.04 -10.20
N ARG A 285 3.35 -13.14 -9.57
CA ARG A 285 3.13 -13.34 -8.13
C ARG A 285 1.67 -13.11 -7.71
N LEU A 286 0.72 -13.59 -8.53
CA LEU A 286 -0.71 -13.42 -8.31
C LEU A 286 -1.16 -13.95 -6.95
N LYS A 287 -2.00 -13.21 -6.28
CA LYS A 287 -2.70 -13.55 -5.04
C LYS A 287 -4.17 -13.21 -5.18
N TRP A 288 -5.01 -14.12 -4.72
CA TRP A 288 -6.46 -13.97 -4.73
C TRP A 288 -6.98 -14.01 -3.30
N VAL A 289 -7.92 -13.16 -2.99
CA VAL A 289 -8.54 -13.10 -1.65
C VAL A 289 -9.40 -14.33 -1.40
N SER A 290 -10.31 -14.62 -2.32
CA SER A 290 -11.31 -15.70 -2.18
C SER A 290 -11.20 -16.78 -3.26
N GLY A 291 -10.05 -16.86 -3.94
CA GLY A 291 -9.82 -17.73 -5.09
C GLY A 291 -9.76 -16.95 -6.41
N ALA A 292 -9.19 -17.57 -7.43
CA ALA A 292 -9.12 -16.98 -8.76
C ALA A 292 -10.52 -16.84 -9.38
N PRO A 293 -10.81 -15.74 -10.12
CA PRO A 293 -12.08 -15.59 -10.83
C PRO A 293 -12.30 -16.71 -11.84
N ASP A 294 -13.55 -17.12 -12.02
CA ASP A 294 -13.92 -18.07 -13.05
C ASP A 294 -13.59 -17.56 -14.45
N GLY A 295 -13.25 -18.49 -15.35
CA GLY A 295 -12.91 -18.16 -16.74
C GLY A 295 -11.55 -17.51 -16.98
N LEU A 296 -10.79 -17.18 -15.95
CA LEU A 296 -9.49 -16.49 -16.06
C LEU A 296 -8.49 -17.19 -17.02
N PRO A 297 -8.41 -18.53 -17.14
CA PRO A 297 -7.55 -19.19 -18.12
C PRO A 297 -7.91 -18.87 -19.58
N GLY A 298 -9.20 -18.69 -19.88
CA GLY A 298 -9.71 -18.34 -21.22
C GLY A 298 -9.73 -16.86 -21.54
N GLY A 299 -9.65 -16.02 -20.51
CA GLY A 299 -9.83 -14.58 -20.56
C GLY A 299 -11.13 -14.13 -19.90
N THR A 300 -11.03 -13.25 -18.92
CA THR A 300 -12.16 -12.73 -18.13
C THR A 300 -12.15 -11.21 -18.14
N ARG A 301 -13.34 -10.61 -18.29
CA ARG A 301 -13.55 -9.16 -18.19
C ARG A 301 -13.61 -8.76 -16.72
N LEU A 302 -12.74 -7.84 -16.34
CA LEU A 302 -12.60 -7.30 -14.99
C LEU A 302 -12.34 -5.80 -15.06
N SER A 303 -12.34 -5.13 -13.93
CA SER A 303 -11.69 -3.83 -13.81
C SER A 303 -10.41 -3.95 -12.97
N ALA A 304 -9.45 -3.07 -13.21
CA ALA A 304 -8.18 -3.10 -12.48
C ALA A 304 -7.60 -1.71 -12.25
N LYS A 305 -6.82 -1.59 -11.14
CA LYS A 305 -6.01 -0.42 -10.81
C LYS A 305 -4.53 -0.78 -10.89
N THR A 306 -3.72 0.10 -11.45
CA THR A 306 -2.25 -0.02 -11.46
C THR A 306 -1.58 0.86 -10.40
N ARG A 307 -2.34 1.70 -9.69
CA ARG A 307 -1.92 2.57 -8.59
C ARG A 307 -3.06 2.78 -7.60
N TYR A 308 -2.73 3.05 -6.35
CA TYR A 308 -3.70 3.23 -5.27
C TYR A 308 -4.77 4.30 -5.57
N ARG A 309 -4.36 5.52 -5.94
CA ARG A 309 -5.27 6.68 -6.15
C ARG A 309 -5.78 6.80 -7.58
N GLN A 310 -5.70 5.77 -8.37
CA GLN A 310 -6.25 5.71 -9.73
C GLN A 310 -7.66 5.13 -9.68
N ASP A 311 -8.55 5.61 -10.56
CA ASP A 311 -9.79 4.91 -10.84
C ASP A 311 -9.48 3.57 -11.50
N ASP A 312 -10.31 2.57 -11.25
CA ASP A 312 -10.20 1.30 -11.95
C ASP A 312 -10.64 1.44 -13.41
N ALA A 313 -10.00 0.69 -14.27
CA ALA A 313 -10.26 0.69 -15.70
C ALA A 313 -10.58 -0.72 -16.19
N ASP A 314 -11.49 -0.79 -17.16
CA ASP A 314 -11.90 -2.06 -17.77
C ASP A 314 -10.75 -2.73 -18.50
N CYS A 315 -10.62 -4.02 -18.29
CA CYS A 315 -9.58 -4.85 -18.88
C CYS A 315 -10.05 -6.29 -19.12
N GLU A 316 -9.29 -6.98 -19.94
CA GLU A 316 -9.35 -8.42 -20.09
C GLU A 316 -8.11 -9.03 -19.46
N ALA A 317 -8.29 -9.96 -18.53
CA ALA A 317 -7.23 -10.66 -17.83
C ALA A 317 -7.20 -12.13 -18.25
N ARG A 318 -5.99 -12.65 -18.59
CA ARG A 318 -5.79 -14.03 -19.01
C ARG A 318 -4.56 -14.62 -18.33
N LEU A 319 -4.67 -15.85 -17.80
CA LEU A 319 -3.54 -16.55 -17.20
C LEU A 319 -2.48 -16.90 -18.26
N LEU A 320 -1.22 -16.70 -17.90
CA LEU A 320 -0.02 -17.15 -18.64
C LEU A 320 0.68 -18.34 -17.94
N GLY A 321 0.09 -18.91 -16.90
CA GLY A 321 0.64 -19.97 -16.07
C GLY A 321 -0.01 -19.98 -14.69
N ARG A 322 0.67 -20.53 -13.68
CA ARG A 322 0.07 -20.68 -12.35
C ARG A 322 -0.11 -19.37 -11.59
N ASP A 323 0.83 -18.44 -11.73
CA ASP A 323 0.92 -17.21 -10.92
C ASP A 323 1.19 -15.95 -11.75
N ARG A 324 0.99 -16.02 -13.09
CA ARG A 324 1.18 -14.91 -14.03
C ARG A 324 -0.06 -14.69 -14.86
N CYS A 325 -0.32 -13.42 -15.18
CA CYS A 325 -1.45 -13.00 -15.97
C CYS A 325 -1.03 -11.93 -16.99
N LEU A 326 -1.60 -12.01 -18.20
CA LEU A 326 -1.58 -10.92 -19.17
C LEU A 326 -2.86 -10.13 -19.02
N VAL A 327 -2.73 -8.82 -18.89
CA VAL A 327 -3.85 -7.89 -18.73
C VAL A 327 -3.83 -6.90 -19.88
N ARG A 328 -4.92 -6.82 -20.63
CA ARG A 328 -5.13 -5.87 -21.72
C ARG A 328 -6.20 -4.88 -21.34
N PHE A 329 -5.82 -3.64 -21.11
CA PHE A 329 -6.76 -2.55 -20.83
C PHE A 329 -7.46 -2.05 -22.11
N ASP A 330 -8.71 -1.64 -21.97
CA ASP A 330 -9.46 -1.02 -23.07
C ASP A 330 -8.89 0.35 -23.43
N LYS A 331 -8.42 1.09 -22.43
CA LYS A 331 -7.74 2.38 -22.59
C LYS A 331 -6.32 2.27 -22.03
N PRO A 332 -5.32 2.87 -22.69
CA PRO A 332 -3.95 2.88 -22.16
C PRO A 332 -3.89 3.47 -20.76
N GLN A 333 -3.09 2.87 -19.90
CA GLN A 333 -2.90 3.29 -18.50
C GLN A 333 -1.64 4.11 -18.36
N TRP A 334 -1.74 5.23 -17.64
CA TRP A 334 -0.64 6.18 -17.47
C TRP A 334 0.41 5.70 -16.46
N ALA A 335 1.68 5.79 -16.84
CA ALA A 335 2.87 5.55 -16.02
C ALA A 335 2.82 4.24 -15.22
N VAL A 336 2.40 3.16 -15.89
CA VAL A 336 2.44 1.81 -15.31
C VAL A 336 3.88 1.46 -14.93
N THR A 337 4.07 1.07 -13.68
CA THR A 337 5.42 0.98 -13.10
C THR A 337 5.74 -0.44 -12.63
N PRO A 338 6.77 -1.10 -13.17
CA PRO A 338 7.24 -2.39 -12.67
C PRO A 338 7.60 -2.34 -11.18
N GLY A 339 7.14 -3.35 -10.44
CA GLY A 339 7.29 -3.42 -8.97
C GLY A 339 6.07 -2.90 -8.20
N GLN A 340 5.22 -2.06 -8.81
CA GLN A 340 3.90 -1.74 -8.26
C GLN A 340 2.94 -2.91 -8.44
N TYR A 341 1.74 -2.81 -7.86
CA TYR A 341 0.71 -3.84 -7.97
C TYR A 341 -0.35 -3.46 -8.99
N LEU A 342 -0.86 -4.47 -9.69
CA LEU A 342 -2.12 -4.41 -10.41
C LEU A 342 -3.14 -5.19 -9.57
N VAL A 343 -4.24 -4.51 -9.23
CA VAL A 343 -5.29 -5.06 -8.36
C VAL A 343 -6.59 -5.15 -9.13
N PHE A 344 -7.20 -6.34 -9.13
CA PHE A 344 -8.43 -6.66 -9.84
C PHE A 344 -9.65 -6.44 -8.98
N TYR A 345 -10.72 -5.99 -9.65
CA TYR A 345 -12.01 -5.75 -9.03
C TYR A 345 -13.15 -6.26 -9.91
N GLU A 346 -14.25 -6.66 -9.25
CA GLU A 346 -15.54 -6.90 -9.85
C GLU A 346 -16.59 -6.14 -9.03
N GLY A 347 -17.07 -5.01 -9.57
CA GLY A 347 -17.95 -4.10 -8.85
C GLY A 347 -17.32 -3.61 -7.52
N GLU A 348 -17.94 -3.98 -6.41
CA GLU A 348 -17.49 -3.64 -5.05
C GLU A 348 -16.36 -4.56 -4.55
N GLU A 349 -16.19 -5.74 -5.13
CA GLU A 349 -15.28 -6.74 -4.63
C GLU A 349 -13.85 -6.53 -5.13
N CYS A 350 -12.88 -6.55 -4.22
CA CYS A 350 -11.47 -6.68 -4.51
C CYS A 350 -11.11 -8.15 -4.59
N LEU A 351 -10.85 -8.65 -5.79
CA LEU A 351 -10.61 -10.06 -6.05
C LEU A 351 -9.19 -10.51 -5.66
N GLY A 352 -8.23 -9.61 -5.78
CA GLY A 352 -6.81 -9.91 -5.62
C GLY A 352 -5.95 -9.12 -6.58
N GLY A 353 -4.72 -9.56 -6.81
CA GLY A 353 -3.81 -8.86 -7.70
C GLY A 353 -2.43 -9.49 -7.76
N GLY A 354 -1.47 -8.77 -8.33
CA GLY A 354 -0.10 -9.21 -8.41
C GLY A 354 0.86 -8.08 -8.75
N VAL A 355 2.15 -8.41 -8.80
CA VAL A 355 3.20 -7.44 -9.08
C VAL A 355 3.30 -7.19 -10.58
N ILE A 356 3.32 -5.93 -10.99
CA ILE A 356 3.57 -5.53 -12.36
C ILE A 356 5.02 -5.88 -12.72
N GLU A 357 5.21 -6.81 -13.64
CA GLU A 357 6.53 -7.22 -14.12
C GLU A 357 6.95 -6.40 -15.35
N ARG A 358 6.01 -6.18 -16.27
CA ARG A 358 6.24 -5.49 -17.55
C ARG A 358 5.00 -4.73 -18.01
N ALA A 359 5.21 -3.60 -18.64
CA ALA A 359 4.17 -2.78 -19.25
C ALA A 359 4.59 -2.42 -20.69
N GLU A 360 3.68 -2.55 -21.65
CA GLU A 360 3.90 -2.34 -23.08
C GLU A 360 2.80 -1.43 -23.63
N ALA A 361 3.13 -0.66 -24.67
CA ALA A 361 2.19 0.24 -25.36
C ALA A 361 1.05 -0.52 -26.05
#